data_ed55bac189366d9e238da5fb6c227368
#
_entry.id   ed55bac189366d9e238da5fb6c227368
#
_cell.length_a   1.000
_cell.length_b   1.000
_cell.length_c   1.000
_cell.angle_alpha   90.00
_cell.angle_beta   90.00
_cell.angle_gamma   90.00
#
_symmetry.space_group_name_H-M   'P 1'
#
loop_
_entity.id
_entity.type
_entity.pdbx_description
1 polymer ?
#
loop_
_entity_poly.entity_id
_entity_poly.type
_entity_poly.pdbx_seq_one_letter_code
_entity_poly.pdbx_strand_id
1 'polypeptide(L)'
;LRFPFSLFLMPIYWLAISQQLNGDFVNNFWIFVILHIFIYPASNAFNSYFDKDEGSIGGLKNPPKVDIKLWYAANIFDAVGVLASILIIGPWFGILVLFYVSVSRLYSHPSVRLKKYPVLSWLIVGSFQGALVFLMVYTFGQNLTITDFLEAKNLSSIPIWLGSLLSALILWAVYPITQVYQHEEDTKNGDKTMSILLGVRGTFIFCMIFFLLALICSFYFLEQNDF
;
A
#
# COMPACT_ATOMS: atom_id res chain seq x y z
N LEU A 1 -0.48 15.09 -7.78
CA LEU A 1 -1.24 13.92 -7.33
C LEU A 1 -1.29 12.89 -8.46
N ARG A 2 -0.89 11.65 -8.20
CA ARG A 2 -0.87 10.56 -9.19
C ARG A 2 -2.06 9.63 -8.96
N PHE A 3 -3.29 10.09 -9.21
CA PHE A 3 -4.51 9.29 -9.03
C PHE A 3 -4.48 7.94 -9.77
N PRO A 4 -4.03 7.84 -11.05
CA PRO A 4 -3.99 6.56 -11.73
C PRO A 4 -3.12 5.51 -11.03
N PHE A 5 -2.14 5.93 -10.23
CA PHE A 5 -1.28 5.01 -9.50
C PHE A 5 -2.04 4.27 -8.37
N SER A 6 -3.11 4.87 -7.83
CA SER A 6 -3.95 4.21 -6.82
C SER A 6 -4.70 3.00 -7.38
N LEU A 7 -4.90 2.93 -8.71
CA LEU A 7 -5.55 1.80 -9.37
C LEU A 7 -4.75 0.50 -9.21
N PHE A 8 -3.43 0.58 -9.10
CA PHE A 8 -2.58 -0.61 -8.87
C PHE A 8 -2.80 -1.26 -7.49
N LEU A 9 -3.39 -0.54 -6.54
CA LEU A 9 -3.75 -1.07 -5.22
C LEU A 9 -5.21 -1.56 -5.14
N MET A 10 -6.03 -1.29 -6.16
CA MET A 10 -7.43 -1.76 -6.22
C MET A 10 -7.59 -3.28 -6.08
N PRO A 11 -6.72 -4.15 -6.64
CA PRO A 11 -6.88 -5.59 -6.48
C PRO A 11 -6.90 -6.03 -5.01
N ILE A 12 -6.12 -5.39 -4.13
CA ILE A 12 -6.08 -5.68 -2.70
C ILE A 12 -7.41 -5.29 -2.05
N TYR A 13 -7.95 -4.13 -2.41
CA TYR A 13 -9.23 -3.65 -1.93
C TYR A 13 -10.36 -4.62 -2.33
N TRP A 14 -10.43 -5.03 -3.60
CA TRP A 14 -11.45 -5.96 -4.09
C TRP A 14 -11.30 -7.36 -3.48
N LEU A 15 -10.06 -7.84 -3.30
CA LEU A 15 -9.80 -9.10 -2.62
C LEU A 15 -10.33 -9.06 -1.17
N ALA A 16 -10.12 -7.96 -0.46
CA ALA A 16 -10.62 -7.82 0.91
C ALA A 16 -12.17 -7.79 0.97
N ILE A 17 -12.81 -7.07 0.04
CA ILE A 17 -14.29 -7.04 -0.05
C ILE A 17 -14.86 -8.42 -0.38
N SER A 18 -14.22 -9.18 -1.28
CA SER A 18 -14.70 -10.50 -1.67
C SER A 18 -14.74 -11.50 -0.49
N GLN A 19 -14.01 -11.21 0.59
CA GLN A 19 -13.96 -12.05 1.78
C GLN A 19 -14.94 -11.61 2.88
N GLN A 20 -15.66 -10.52 2.66
CA GLN A 20 -16.64 -10.02 3.64
C GLN A 20 -17.91 -10.86 3.61
N LEU A 21 -18.34 -11.37 4.78
CA LEU A 21 -19.60 -12.11 4.91
C LEU A 21 -20.82 -11.19 4.95
N ASN A 22 -20.67 -10.03 5.59
CA ASN A 22 -21.73 -9.04 5.79
C ASN A 22 -21.20 -7.64 5.44
N GLY A 23 -20.69 -7.48 4.21
CA GLY A 23 -20.12 -6.21 3.76
C GLY A 23 -21.15 -5.09 3.72
N ASP A 24 -20.85 -3.96 4.34
CA ASP A 24 -21.65 -2.74 4.27
C ASP A 24 -21.23 -1.90 3.07
N PHE A 25 -22.16 -1.67 2.14
CA PHE A 25 -21.88 -0.92 0.92
C PHE A 25 -21.41 0.51 1.21
N VAL A 26 -22.01 1.18 2.18
CA VAL A 26 -21.71 2.59 2.50
C VAL A 26 -20.29 2.70 3.08
N ASN A 27 -19.95 1.82 4.03
CA ASN A 27 -18.61 1.79 4.59
C ASN A 27 -17.56 1.44 3.53
N ASN A 28 -17.81 0.41 2.72
CA ASN A 28 -16.89 0.04 1.64
C ASN A 28 -16.70 1.19 0.65
N PHE A 29 -17.77 1.87 0.24
CA PHE A 29 -17.67 3.04 -0.63
C PHE A 29 -16.79 4.14 -0.03
N TRP A 30 -17.00 4.50 1.23
CA TRP A 30 -16.21 5.54 1.88
C TRP A 30 -14.76 5.13 2.14
N ILE A 31 -14.51 3.86 2.51
CA ILE A 31 -13.15 3.33 2.62
C ILE A 31 -12.44 3.43 1.27
N PHE A 32 -13.11 3.09 0.16
CA PHE A 32 -12.55 3.27 -1.18
C PHE A 32 -12.19 4.73 -1.45
N VAL A 33 -13.12 5.65 -1.23
CA VAL A 33 -12.90 7.10 -1.44
C VAL A 33 -11.72 7.59 -0.60
N ILE A 34 -11.69 7.25 0.70
CA ILE A 34 -10.63 7.65 1.61
C ILE A 34 -9.27 7.16 1.12
N LEU A 35 -9.14 5.88 0.82
CA LEU A 35 -7.85 5.29 0.43
C LEU A 35 -7.42 5.73 -0.97
N HIS A 36 -8.30 5.62 -1.97
CA HIS A 36 -7.93 5.78 -3.38
C HIS A 36 -7.96 7.24 -3.86
N ILE A 37 -8.77 8.10 -3.25
CA ILE A 37 -8.85 9.52 -3.64
C ILE A 37 -7.99 10.41 -2.75
N PHE A 38 -7.87 10.11 -1.44
CA PHE A 38 -7.13 10.95 -0.53
C PHE A 38 -5.76 10.37 -0.17
N ILE A 39 -5.69 9.21 0.47
CA ILE A 39 -4.47 8.71 1.12
C ILE A 39 -3.40 8.28 0.11
N TYR A 40 -3.73 7.43 -0.87
CA TYR A 40 -2.73 6.97 -1.84
C TYR A 40 -2.20 8.09 -2.74
N PRO A 41 -3.04 8.99 -3.30
CA PRO A 41 -2.55 10.13 -4.06
C PRO A 41 -1.70 11.09 -3.23
N ALA A 42 -2.04 11.30 -1.94
CA ALA A 42 -1.25 12.13 -1.03
C ALA A 42 0.12 11.52 -0.75
N SER A 43 0.16 10.20 -0.46
CA SER A 43 1.40 9.45 -0.26
C SER A 43 2.33 9.56 -1.48
N ASN A 44 1.79 9.32 -2.69
CA ASN A 44 2.55 9.44 -3.94
C ASN A 44 3.01 10.87 -4.23
N ALA A 45 2.18 11.87 -3.92
CA ALA A 45 2.52 13.28 -4.09
C ALA A 45 3.65 13.70 -3.16
N PHE A 46 3.60 13.27 -1.90
CA PHE A 46 4.64 13.56 -0.92
C PHE A 46 5.97 12.91 -1.31
N ASN A 47 5.93 11.65 -1.76
CA ASN A 47 7.12 10.98 -2.27
C ASN A 47 7.70 11.75 -3.46
N SER A 48 6.89 12.10 -4.46
CA SER A 48 7.34 12.86 -5.64
C SER A 48 7.89 14.25 -5.29
N TYR A 49 7.36 14.90 -4.25
CA TYR A 49 7.86 16.21 -3.80
C TYR A 49 9.31 16.14 -3.31
N PHE A 50 9.68 15.08 -2.58
CA PHE A 50 11.03 14.93 -2.07
C PHE A 50 12.00 14.31 -3.06
N ASP A 51 11.51 13.43 -3.94
CA ASP A 51 12.35 12.77 -4.94
C ASP A 51 12.72 13.70 -6.09
N LYS A 52 11.77 14.56 -6.50
CA LYS A 52 11.95 15.51 -7.63
C LYS A 52 12.43 14.81 -8.91
N ASP A 53 11.95 13.60 -9.13
CA ASP A 53 12.32 12.78 -10.29
C ASP A 53 12.07 13.56 -11.59
N GLU A 54 13.08 13.65 -12.45
CA GLU A 54 13.01 14.28 -13.79
C GLU A 54 12.72 13.24 -14.88
N GLY A 55 13.07 11.98 -14.63
CA GLY A 55 12.85 10.86 -15.54
C GLY A 55 11.47 10.24 -15.43
N SER A 56 11.24 9.15 -16.17
CA SER A 56 9.97 8.41 -16.13
C SER A 56 9.71 7.81 -14.75
N ILE A 57 8.57 8.14 -14.17
CA ILE A 57 8.08 7.57 -12.91
C ILE A 57 6.80 6.78 -13.14
N GLY A 58 6.46 5.84 -12.25
CA GLY A 58 5.33 4.93 -12.41
C GLY A 58 4.07 5.57 -12.99
N GLY A 59 3.75 5.21 -14.23
CA GLY A 59 2.61 5.72 -14.97
C GLY A 59 2.78 7.08 -15.67
N LEU A 60 3.92 7.78 -15.52
CA LEU A 60 4.18 9.08 -16.14
C LEU A 60 5.54 9.06 -16.86
N LYS A 61 5.50 9.23 -18.19
CA LYS A 61 6.74 9.35 -19.00
C LYS A 61 7.50 10.65 -18.74
N ASN A 62 6.77 11.75 -18.61
CA ASN A 62 7.32 13.09 -18.40
C ASN A 62 6.61 13.71 -17.18
N PRO A 63 7.10 13.49 -15.97
CA PRO A 63 6.49 14.07 -14.78
C PRO A 63 6.61 15.59 -14.82
N PRO A 64 5.57 16.33 -14.41
CA PRO A 64 5.67 17.79 -14.31
C PRO A 64 6.67 18.17 -13.22
N LYS A 65 7.35 19.33 -13.42
CA LYS A 65 8.26 19.87 -12.39
C LYS A 65 7.53 20.03 -11.06
N VAL A 66 8.19 19.60 -10.01
CA VAL A 66 7.64 19.63 -8.65
C VAL A 66 7.64 21.04 -8.09
N ASP A 67 6.48 21.49 -7.59
CA ASP A 67 6.29 22.78 -6.91
C ASP A 67 5.88 22.55 -5.45
N ILE A 68 6.11 23.53 -4.59
CA ILE A 68 5.68 23.54 -3.18
C ILE A 68 4.16 23.31 -3.02
N LYS A 69 3.37 23.66 -4.03
CA LYS A 69 1.92 23.38 -4.07
C LYS A 69 1.60 21.89 -3.95
N LEU A 70 2.50 21.03 -4.47
CA LEU A 70 2.33 19.57 -4.37
C LEU A 70 2.47 19.11 -2.91
N TRP A 71 3.38 19.70 -2.15
CA TRP A 71 3.54 19.42 -0.72
C TRP A 71 2.29 19.83 0.08
N TYR A 72 1.77 21.05 -0.17
CA TYR A 72 0.53 21.51 0.47
C TYR A 72 -0.65 20.60 0.10
N ALA A 73 -0.80 20.27 -1.19
CA ALA A 73 -1.86 19.36 -1.63
C ALA A 73 -1.78 18.00 -0.94
N ALA A 74 -0.58 17.40 -0.84
CA ALA A 74 -0.39 16.13 -0.16
C ALA A 74 -0.80 16.19 1.31
N ASN A 75 -0.43 17.27 2.03
CA ASN A 75 -0.78 17.41 3.44
C ASN A 75 -2.29 17.68 3.65
N ILE A 76 -2.92 18.47 2.78
CA ILE A 76 -4.36 18.72 2.84
C ILE A 76 -5.13 17.41 2.58
N PHE A 77 -4.73 16.63 1.58
CA PHE A 77 -5.37 15.35 1.25
C PHE A 77 -5.21 14.34 2.40
N ASP A 78 -4.04 14.24 3.02
CA ASP A 78 -3.86 13.40 4.20
C ASP A 78 -4.74 13.86 5.37
N ALA A 79 -4.78 15.16 5.66
CA ALA A 79 -5.59 15.69 6.75
C ALA A 79 -7.09 15.42 6.52
N VAL A 80 -7.57 15.66 5.29
CA VAL A 80 -8.97 15.37 4.91
C VAL A 80 -9.25 13.88 4.98
N GLY A 81 -8.35 13.02 4.47
CA GLY A 81 -8.50 11.58 4.48
C GLY A 81 -8.53 11.02 5.91
N VAL A 82 -7.62 11.46 6.79
CA VAL A 82 -7.59 11.06 8.20
C VAL A 82 -8.86 11.53 8.94
N LEU A 83 -9.27 12.78 8.73
CA LEU A 83 -10.48 13.32 9.36
C LEU A 83 -11.74 12.58 8.89
N ALA A 84 -11.87 12.33 7.58
CA ALA A 84 -12.96 11.53 7.04
C ALA A 84 -12.95 10.10 7.59
N SER A 85 -11.78 9.49 7.76
CA SER A 85 -11.62 8.16 8.37
C SER A 85 -12.20 8.10 9.77
N ILE A 86 -11.92 9.12 10.60
CA ILE A 86 -12.40 9.19 11.98
C ILE A 86 -13.91 9.44 12.04
N LEU A 87 -14.41 10.39 11.23
CA LEU A 87 -15.78 10.86 11.31
C LEU A 87 -16.80 9.95 10.61
N ILE A 88 -16.39 9.28 9.54
CA ILE A 88 -17.31 8.49 8.70
C ILE A 88 -17.25 7.01 9.06
N ILE A 89 -16.03 6.45 9.19
CA ILE A 89 -15.85 5.03 9.47
C ILE A 89 -15.68 4.76 10.96
N GLY A 90 -14.92 5.60 11.64
CA GLY A 90 -14.73 5.50 13.09
C GLY A 90 -13.29 5.70 13.55
N PRO A 91 -13.10 5.92 14.87
CA PRO A 91 -11.79 6.33 15.40
C PRO A 91 -10.70 5.29 15.21
N TRP A 92 -11.00 4.01 15.27
CA TRP A 92 -10.00 2.96 15.09
C TRP A 92 -9.50 2.86 13.64
N PHE A 93 -10.40 2.99 12.67
CA PHE A 93 -9.99 3.09 11.26
C PHE A 93 -9.13 4.35 11.03
N GLY A 94 -9.53 5.48 11.61
CA GLY A 94 -8.76 6.72 11.54
C GLY A 94 -7.36 6.60 12.15
N ILE A 95 -7.20 5.89 13.29
CA ILE A 95 -5.89 5.61 13.89
C ILE A 95 -5.01 4.77 12.94
N LEU A 96 -5.56 3.74 12.31
CA LEU A 96 -4.82 2.92 11.37
C LEU A 96 -4.43 3.70 10.10
N VAL A 97 -5.32 4.55 9.58
CA VAL A 97 -5.01 5.45 8.46
C VAL A 97 -3.92 6.45 8.86
N LEU A 98 -4.01 7.05 10.04
CA LEU A 98 -2.96 7.95 10.55
C LEU A 98 -1.61 7.23 10.69
N PHE A 99 -1.61 5.99 11.15
CA PHE A 99 -0.42 5.15 11.24
C PHE A 99 0.16 4.88 9.84
N TYR A 100 -0.68 4.52 8.87
CA TYR A 100 -0.28 4.35 7.47
C TYR A 100 0.36 5.62 6.91
N VAL A 101 -0.30 6.78 7.08
CA VAL A 101 0.21 8.09 6.64
C VAL A 101 1.56 8.39 7.30
N SER A 102 1.71 8.15 8.61
CA SER A 102 2.95 8.38 9.34
C SER A 102 4.10 7.56 8.77
N VAL A 103 3.88 6.26 8.52
CA VAL A 103 4.90 5.39 7.91
C VAL A 103 5.23 5.84 6.48
N SER A 104 4.23 6.23 5.68
CA SER A 104 4.44 6.78 4.34
C SER A 104 5.26 8.08 4.35
N ARG A 105 5.06 8.93 5.36
CA ARG A 105 5.87 10.15 5.55
C ARG A 105 7.32 9.81 5.91
N LEU A 106 7.54 8.91 6.86
CA LEU A 106 8.87 8.45 7.25
C LEU A 106 9.59 7.75 6.08
N TYR A 107 8.85 7.08 5.23
CA TYR A 107 9.36 6.43 4.03
C TYR A 107 10.06 7.42 3.09
N SER A 108 9.45 8.60 2.86
CA SER A 108 9.91 9.57 1.86
C SER A 108 10.65 10.79 2.45
N HIS A 109 10.42 11.14 3.73
CA HIS A 109 10.98 12.37 4.32
C HIS A 109 12.50 12.30 4.45
N PRO A 110 13.26 13.34 4.03
CA PRO A 110 14.72 13.33 3.99
C PRO A 110 15.42 13.01 5.32
N SER A 111 14.82 13.40 6.45
CA SER A 111 15.41 13.16 7.79
C SER A 111 15.48 11.68 8.15
N VAL A 112 14.58 10.84 7.64
CA VAL A 112 14.50 9.41 7.95
C VAL A 112 14.76 8.59 6.70
N ARG A 113 14.00 8.86 5.64
CA ARG A 113 14.11 8.28 4.30
C ARG A 113 14.24 6.75 4.34
N LEU A 114 13.21 6.08 4.89
CA LEU A 114 13.23 4.60 5.04
C LEU A 114 13.44 3.87 3.71
N LYS A 115 13.06 4.49 2.60
CA LYS A 115 13.24 3.92 1.26
C LYS A 115 14.71 3.68 0.86
N LYS A 116 15.68 4.35 1.49
CA LYS A 116 17.13 4.12 1.27
C LYS A 116 17.62 2.78 1.81
N TYR A 117 16.83 2.10 2.65
CA TYR A 117 17.15 0.80 3.21
C TYR A 117 16.40 -0.30 2.44
N PRO A 118 17.08 -1.08 1.57
CA PRO A 118 16.41 -1.95 0.58
C PRO A 118 15.45 -2.95 1.18
N VAL A 119 15.89 -3.71 2.17
CA VAL A 119 15.06 -4.75 2.81
C VAL A 119 13.92 -4.13 3.61
N LEU A 120 14.20 -3.06 4.38
CA LEU A 120 13.19 -2.39 5.20
C LEU A 120 12.10 -1.74 4.34
N SER A 121 12.49 -1.04 3.27
CA SER A 121 11.53 -0.41 2.35
C SER A 121 10.64 -1.45 1.67
N TRP A 122 11.22 -2.57 1.24
CA TRP A 122 10.50 -3.67 0.65
C TRP A 122 9.50 -4.30 1.64
N LEU A 123 9.93 -4.59 2.87
CA LEU A 123 9.05 -5.09 3.93
C LEU A 123 7.90 -4.13 4.21
N ILE A 124 8.18 -2.83 4.35
CA ILE A 124 7.17 -1.80 4.61
C ILE A 124 6.11 -1.80 3.51
N VAL A 125 6.50 -1.78 2.24
CA VAL A 125 5.53 -1.72 1.14
C VAL A 125 4.57 -2.92 1.17
N GLY A 126 5.05 -4.14 1.23
CA GLY A 126 4.18 -5.31 1.27
C GLY A 126 3.34 -5.40 2.54
N SER A 127 3.92 -5.07 3.71
CA SER A 127 3.18 -5.13 4.97
C SER A 127 2.11 -4.04 5.09
N PHE A 128 2.43 -2.80 4.71
CA PHE A 128 1.50 -1.67 4.88
C PHE A 128 0.52 -1.51 3.73
N GLN A 129 1.00 -1.54 2.49
CA GLN A 129 0.11 -1.40 1.33
C GLN A 129 -0.61 -2.70 0.96
N GLY A 130 -0.07 -3.86 1.36
CA GLY A 130 -0.67 -5.18 1.17
C GLY A 130 -1.47 -5.64 2.38
N ALA A 131 -0.77 -6.23 3.35
CA ALA A 131 -1.39 -6.91 4.48
C ALA A 131 -2.28 -6.00 5.33
N LEU A 132 -1.77 -4.84 5.76
CA LEU A 132 -2.52 -3.91 6.62
C LEU A 132 -3.76 -3.38 5.89
N VAL A 133 -3.63 -2.97 4.63
CA VAL A 133 -4.78 -2.46 3.85
C VAL A 133 -5.84 -3.54 3.67
N PHE A 134 -5.46 -4.78 3.36
CA PHE A 134 -6.40 -5.90 3.29
C PHE A 134 -7.19 -6.05 4.60
N LEU A 135 -6.50 -6.09 5.75
CA LEU A 135 -7.13 -6.23 7.06
C LEU A 135 -8.03 -5.04 7.40
N MET A 136 -7.60 -3.82 7.08
CA MET A 136 -8.41 -2.61 7.30
C MET A 136 -9.71 -2.65 6.50
N VAL A 137 -9.64 -2.94 5.21
CA VAL A 137 -10.82 -3.02 4.33
C VAL A 137 -11.74 -4.15 4.77
N TYR A 138 -11.17 -5.34 5.04
CA TYR A 138 -11.95 -6.48 5.51
C TYR A 138 -12.71 -6.17 6.80
N THR A 139 -12.02 -5.62 7.82
CA THR A 139 -12.60 -5.40 9.15
C THR A 139 -13.66 -4.30 9.12
N PHE A 140 -13.28 -3.11 8.64
CA PHE A 140 -14.14 -1.93 8.76
C PHE A 140 -15.21 -1.84 7.67
N GLY A 141 -15.04 -2.56 6.56
CA GLY A 141 -16.07 -2.67 5.54
C GLY A 141 -17.27 -3.54 5.95
N GLN A 142 -17.18 -4.26 7.07
CA GLN A 142 -18.26 -5.06 7.66
C GLN A 142 -18.83 -4.45 8.95
N ASN A 143 -18.49 -3.21 9.27
CA ASN A 143 -18.83 -2.57 10.56
C ASN A 143 -18.27 -3.31 11.79
N LEU A 144 -17.26 -4.14 11.63
CA LEU A 144 -16.59 -4.77 12.76
C LEU A 144 -15.75 -3.75 13.52
N THR A 145 -15.76 -3.85 14.83
CA THR A 145 -14.88 -3.05 15.68
C THR A 145 -13.50 -3.69 15.77
N ILE A 146 -12.50 -2.93 16.22
CA ILE A 146 -11.17 -3.49 16.48
C ILE A 146 -11.23 -4.59 17.55
N THR A 147 -12.15 -4.48 18.50
CA THR A 147 -12.38 -5.50 19.53
C THR A 147 -12.95 -6.78 18.93
N ASP A 148 -13.93 -6.68 18.02
CA ASP A 148 -14.47 -7.85 17.31
C ASP A 148 -13.38 -8.54 16.49
N PHE A 149 -12.46 -7.75 15.93
CA PHE A 149 -11.30 -8.27 15.21
C PHE A 149 -10.31 -8.96 16.15
N LEU A 150 -10.01 -8.36 17.33
CA LEU A 150 -9.04 -8.89 18.29
C LEU A 150 -9.60 -10.04 19.15
N GLU A 151 -10.90 -10.07 19.43
CA GLU A 151 -11.56 -11.10 20.25
C GLU A 151 -11.70 -12.46 19.56
N ALA A 152 -11.02 -12.65 18.43
CA ALA A 152 -10.69 -13.95 17.87
C ALA A 152 -11.85 -14.80 17.28
N LYS A 153 -13.08 -14.38 17.28
CA LYS A 153 -14.12 -15.10 16.54
C LYS A 153 -13.88 -15.03 15.02
N ASN A 154 -13.23 -13.95 14.56
CA ASN A 154 -12.89 -13.74 13.15
C ASN A 154 -11.38 -13.97 12.86
N LEU A 155 -10.49 -13.87 13.87
CA LEU A 155 -9.06 -14.17 13.75
C LEU A 155 -8.76 -15.66 13.61
N SER A 156 -9.70 -16.55 13.97
CA SER A 156 -9.57 -17.98 13.75
C SER A 156 -9.78 -18.38 12.29
N SER A 157 -10.20 -17.45 11.43
CA SER A 157 -10.41 -17.76 10.03
C SER A 157 -9.08 -17.68 9.27
N ILE A 158 -8.53 -18.84 8.98
CA ILE A 158 -7.35 -19.03 8.12
C ILE A 158 -7.45 -18.20 6.82
N PRO A 159 -8.61 -18.14 6.12
CA PRO A 159 -8.74 -17.35 4.90
C PRO A 159 -8.35 -15.88 5.02
N ILE A 160 -8.68 -15.22 6.13
CA ILE A 160 -8.37 -13.79 6.32
C ILE A 160 -6.85 -13.57 6.38
N TRP A 161 -6.14 -14.43 7.12
CA TRP A 161 -4.68 -14.35 7.20
C TRP A 161 -4.01 -14.72 5.88
N LEU A 162 -4.56 -15.71 5.16
CA LEU A 162 -4.07 -16.04 3.82
C LEU A 162 -4.32 -14.90 2.84
N GLY A 163 -5.46 -14.23 2.87
CA GLY A 163 -5.76 -13.05 2.04
C GLY A 163 -4.82 -11.88 2.34
N SER A 164 -4.56 -11.64 3.63
CA SER A 164 -3.59 -10.64 4.08
C SER A 164 -2.17 -10.97 3.62
N LEU A 165 -1.72 -12.21 3.80
CA LEU A 165 -0.42 -12.68 3.35
C LEU A 165 -0.29 -12.63 1.82
N LEU A 166 -1.32 -13.07 1.08
CA LEU A 166 -1.37 -13.01 -0.37
C LEU A 166 -1.21 -11.57 -0.88
N SER A 167 -1.92 -10.63 -0.25
CA SER A 167 -1.80 -9.20 -0.55
C SER A 167 -0.38 -8.67 -0.35
N ALA A 168 0.28 -9.08 0.74
CA ALA A 168 1.68 -8.73 0.98
C ALA A 168 2.63 -9.36 -0.05
N LEU A 169 2.47 -10.66 -0.34
CA LEU A 169 3.32 -11.40 -1.29
C LEU A 169 3.26 -10.80 -2.70
N ILE A 170 2.07 -10.40 -3.16
CA ILE A 170 1.90 -9.74 -4.46
C ILE A 170 2.68 -8.43 -4.49
N LEU A 171 2.59 -7.59 -3.46
CA LEU A 171 3.31 -6.32 -3.42
C LEU A 171 4.82 -6.53 -3.23
N TRP A 172 5.24 -7.52 -2.45
CA TRP A 172 6.65 -7.88 -2.33
C TRP A 172 7.23 -8.39 -3.65
N ALA A 173 6.42 -9.00 -4.51
CA ALA A 173 6.82 -9.41 -5.84
C ALA A 173 6.88 -8.23 -6.83
N VAL A 174 5.86 -7.35 -6.83
CA VAL A 174 5.73 -6.26 -7.82
C VAL A 174 6.65 -5.09 -7.50
N TYR A 175 6.81 -4.74 -6.23
CA TYR A 175 7.50 -3.52 -5.82
C TYR A 175 8.95 -3.40 -6.35
N PRO A 176 9.83 -4.41 -6.26
CA PRO A 176 11.20 -4.26 -6.79
C PRO A 176 11.24 -4.07 -8.31
N ILE A 177 10.27 -4.60 -9.06
CA ILE A 177 10.19 -4.41 -10.52
C ILE A 177 10.00 -2.93 -10.85
N THR A 178 9.20 -2.22 -10.05
CA THR A 178 8.96 -0.78 -10.26
C THR A 178 10.18 0.09 -10.03
N GLN A 179 11.22 -0.43 -9.39
CA GLN A 179 12.48 0.27 -9.14
C GLN A 179 13.51 0.09 -10.26
N VAL A 180 13.36 -0.93 -11.13
CA VAL A 180 14.38 -1.27 -12.15
C VAL A 180 14.65 -0.10 -13.09
N TYR A 181 13.62 0.63 -13.52
CA TYR A 181 13.77 1.76 -14.43
C TYR A 181 14.19 3.07 -13.74
N GLN A 182 14.28 3.08 -12.41
CA GLN A 182 14.66 4.25 -11.61
C GLN A 182 16.09 4.16 -11.07
N HIS A 183 16.89 3.15 -11.44
CA HIS A 183 18.24 2.93 -10.92
C HIS A 183 19.15 4.16 -11.01
N GLU A 184 19.09 4.93 -12.10
CA GLU A 184 19.94 6.11 -12.28
C GLU A 184 19.54 7.21 -11.28
N GLU A 185 18.26 7.46 -11.09
CA GLU A 185 17.74 8.48 -10.20
C GLU A 185 17.91 8.09 -8.74
N ASP A 186 17.58 6.84 -8.39
CA ASP A 186 17.81 6.32 -7.05
C ASP A 186 19.29 6.42 -6.65
N THR A 187 20.19 6.10 -7.57
CA THR A 187 21.64 6.21 -7.33
C THR A 187 22.07 7.66 -7.13
N LYS A 188 21.57 8.61 -7.93
CA LYS A 188 21.84 10.05 -7.76
C LYS A 188 21.35 10.57 -6.41
N ASN A 189 20.21 10.07 -5.94
CA ASN A 189 19.62 10.43 -4.65
C ASN A 189 20.27 9.72 -3.46
N GLY A 190 21.21 8.78 -3.70
CA GLY A 190 21.87 7.97 -2.67
C GLY A 190 20.96 6.89 -2.06
N ASP A 191 19.86 6.57 -2.72
CA ASP A 191 18.95 5.50 -2.30
C ASP A 191 19.49 4.15 -2.75
N LYS A 192 19.60 3.19 -1.82
CA LYS A 192 19.91 1.80 -2.11
C LYS A 192 18.61 1.00 -2.10
N THR A 193 17.98 0.88 -3.26
CA THR A 193 16.73 0.13 -3.39
C THR A 193 16.98 -1.37 -3.50
N MET A 194 15.92 -2.19 -3.33
CA MET A 194 16.03 -3.65 -3.45
C MET A 194 16.52 -4.05 -4.84
N SER A 195 16.04 -3.36 -5.86
CA SER A 195 16.45 -3.60 -7.25
C SER A 195 17.92 -3.23 -7.52
N ILE A 196 18.45 -2.16 -6.91
CA ILE A 196 19.89 -1.84 -6.97
C ILE A 196 20.72 -2.91 -6.26
N LEU A 197 20.26 -3.36 -5.08
CA LEU A 197 20.97 -4.38 -4.30
C LEU A 197 21.09 -5.71 -5.06
N LEU A 198 20.04 -6.14 -5.76
CA LEU A 198 19.97 -7.42 -6.45
C LEU A 198 20.49 -7.34 -7.91
N GLY A 199 20.62 -6.14 -8.46
CA GLY A 199 20.79 -5.92 -9.89
C GLY A 199 19.55 -6.33 -10.69
N VAL A 200 19.49 -5.95 -11.96
CA VAL A 200 18.30 -6.17 -12.80
C VAL A 200 17.91 -7.65 -12.85
N ARG A 201 18.88 -8.55 -13.18
CA ARG A 201 18.61 -10.00 -13.29
C ARG A 201 18.20 -10.61 -11.95
N GLY A 202 18.89 -10.24 -10.86
CA GLY A 202 18.55 -10.72 -9.51
C GLY A 202 17.19 -10.26 -9.07
N THR A 203 16.77 -9.02 -9.42
CA THR A 203 15.44 -8.49 -9.15
C THR A 203 14.35 -9.36 -9.79
N PHE A 204 14.49 -9.70 -11.07
CA PHE A 204 13.48 -10.55 -11.73
C PHE A 204 13.40 -11.96 -11.12
N ILE A 205 14.55 -12.58 -10.78
CA ILE A 205 14.57 -13.88 -10.09
C ILE A 205 13.87 -13.78 -8.73
N PHE A 206 14.19 -12.76 -7.95
CA PHE A 206 13.58 -12.49 -6.65
C PHE A 206 12.05 -12.32 -6.77
N CYS A 207 11.60 -11.50 -7.72
CA CYS A 207 10.19 -11.28 -7.96
C CYS A 207 9.47 -12.56 -8.40
N MET A 208 10.07 -13.38 -9.26
CA MET A 208 9.53 -14.69 -9.64
C MET A 208 9.32 -15.62 -8.43
N ILE A 209 10.26 -15.65 -7.48
CA ILE A 209 10.12 -16.43 -6.25
C ILE A 209 8.89 -15.96 -5.45
N PHE A 210 8.71 -14.64 -5.28
CA PHE A 210 7.57 -14.10 -4.54
C PHE A 210 6.24 -14.28 -5.28
N PHE A 211 6.22 -14.22 -6.63
CA PHE A 211 5.04 -14.59 -7.40
C PHE A 211 4.69 -16.07 -7.26
N LEU A 212 5.68 -16.95 -7.22
CA LEU A 212 5.44 -18.38 -6.98
C LEU A 212 4.88 -18.62 -5.57
N LEU A 213 5.43 -17.95 -4.56
CA LEU A 213 4.88 -18.01 -3.20
C LEU A 213 3.44 -17.45 -3.13
N ALA A 214 3.16 -16.36 -3.84
CA ALA A 214 1.80 -15.83 -3.96
C ALA A 214 0.85 -16.82 -4.65
N LEU A 215 1.32 -17.50 -5.70
CA LEU A 215 0.55 -18.54 -6.39
C LEU A 215 0.23 -19.72 -5.44
N ILE A 216 1.22 -20.21 -4.70
CA ILE A 216 1.02 -21.28 -3.71
C ILE A 216 0.04 -20.81 -2.63
N CYS A 217 0.22 -19.60 -2.10
CA CYS A 217 -0.69 -19.01 -1.11
C CYS A 217 -2.13 -18.90 -1.67
N SER A 218 -2.29 -18.53 -2.95
CA SER A 218 -3.61 -18.42 -3.57
C SER A 218 -4.34 -19.74 -3.70
N PHE A 219 -3.64 -20.85 -3.93
CA PHE A 219 -4.26 -22.19 -3.92
C PHE A 219 -4.84 -22.54 -2.55
N TYR A 220 -4.05 -22.34 -1.47
CA TYR A 220 -4.55 -22.57 -0.11
C TYR A 220 -5.69 -21.61 0.23
N PHE A 221 -5.60 -20.36 -0.20
CA PHE A 221 -6.65 -19.37 0.01
C PHE A 221 -7.97 -19.79 -0.67
N LEU A 222 -7.92 -20.26 -1.91
CA LEU A 222 -9.10 -20.72 -2.65
C LEU A 222 -9.68 -21.99 -2.03
N GLU A 223 -8.84 -22.95 -1.64
CA GLU A 223 -9.26 -24.17 -0.97
C GLU A 223 -10.04 -23.90 0.32
N GLN A 224 -9.61 -22.92 1.11
CA GLN A 224 -10.27 -22.54 2.36
C GLN A 224 -11.57 -21.75 2.16
N ASN A 225 -11.85 -21.25 0.95
CA ASN A 225 -13.06 -20.51 0.60
C ASN A 225 -14.06 -21.34 -0.23
N ASP A 226 -13.87 -22.67 -0.33
CA ASP A 226 -14.76 -23.59 -1.08
C ASP A 226 -14.93 -23.20 -2.57
N PHE A 227 -13.86 -22.66 -3.22
CA PHE A 227 -13.81 -22.35 -4.64
C PHE A 227 -13.12 -23.44 -5.45
#